data_2adb11985bc47c8602cfb094aa6998e3
#
_entry.id   2adb11985bc47c8602cfb094aa6998e3
#
_cell.length_a   1.000
_cell.length_b   1.000
_cell.length_c   1.000
_cell.angle_alpha   90.00
_cell.angle_beta   90.00
_cell.angle_gamma   90.00
#
_symmetry.space_group_name_H-M   'P 1'
#
loop_
_entity.id
_entity.type
_entity.pdbx_description
1 polymer ?
#
loop_
_entity_poly.entity_id
_entity_poly.type
_entity_poly.pdbx_seq_one_letter_code
_entity_poly.pdbx_strand_id
1 'polypeptide(L)'
;MFFGRNHGPRTGHRRSRRTARFALALAVLAGTGTAAFALQSAGAAAAEPDLGPNVQIFDPSMSSSDIQGKLDSVFSQQETNQFGEARQALLFKPGSYDVDANVGFYTQVAGLGLSPDDVTINGAVHAEADWFQGNATQNFWRSAENLAVNPTGGADRWAVSQAAPYRRIHLKGDLQLDDGGWSSGGLLADTKVDGQVKSGSQQQWLSRNSEWGSWSGSNWNMVYVGDQNAPANSFPSPPYTTVDQTPVSREKPFLYIDDQGAYKVFVPALRKDSSGTSWSSGTPDGTSITLDDFFIAKPGTTAAEMNVALDAGKHLLITPGVYHLDETLKVTKPDTVVLGLGLATLIPDNGVTAMSVADVDGVKLAGLLVDAGTQNSATLMEVGPQGASASHSADPTSLHDVYFRVGGAAVGKASQSLVVNSSDVIGDHLWIWRADHGDGVGWDTNTADTGLVVNGDDVTMYGLFVEHYQKNQTIWNGENGRTYFYQNEMPYDPPNQDAWMNGSTQGYAAYKVADSVQHHEAWGLGSYCFFSANNSIAAEHAFEVPQTAGVTFHDMVTVSLGGTGTIRHVINDTGGPSNSSSNVANLVNYP
;
A
#
# COMPACT_ATOMS: atom_id res chain seq x y z
N MET A 1 62.98 -0.31 16.45
CA MET A 1 64.28 0.16 15.90
C MET A 1 63.97 1.44 15.15
N PHE A 2 64.32 2.51 15.79
CA PHE A 2 65.16 3.66 15.40
C PHE A 2 64.61 4.49 14.22
N PHE A 3 64.15 5.73 14.51
CA PHE A 3 64.76 7.08 14.49
C PHE A 3 64.97 7.60 13.05
N GLY A 4 64.73 8.85 12.70
CA GLY A 4 64.63 10.15 13.36
C GLY A 4 64.24 11.21 12.34
N ARG A 5 63.60 12.21 12.70
CA ARG A 5 63.95 13.62 12.98
C ARG A 5 64.93 14.30 11.98
N ASN A 6 64.58 15.39 11.32
CA ASN A 6 64.86 16.74 11.79
C ASN A 6 64.63 17.81 10.71
N HIS A 7 64.02 18.86 11.11
CA HIS A 7 64.41 20.31 11.15
C HIS A 7 64.42 21.16 9.87
N GLY A 8 63.69 22.25 10.00
CA GLY A 8 63.71 23.46 9.18
C GLY A 8 65.05 24.26 9.22
N PRO A 9 65.19 25.56 8.87
CA PRO A 9 64.39 26.68 9.37
C PRO A 9 64.21 27.91 8.41
N ARG A 10 63.35 28.81 8.82
CA ARG A 10 63.30 30.28 8.85
C ARG A 10 64.21 31.15 7.99
N THR A 11 63.62 32.22 7.44
CA THR A 11 63.92 33.71 7.55
C THR A 11 63.23 34.41 6.36
N GLY A 12 62.58 35.58 6.39
CA GLY A 12 62.59 36.71 7.26
C GLY A 12 62.67 38.00 6.46
N HIS A 13 61.78 38.96 6.76
CA HIS A 13 61.87 40.41 6.50
C HIS A 13 61.67 40.97 5.09
N ARG A 14 61.07 42.10 4.77
CA ARG A 14 60.79 43.35 5.51
C ARG A 14 59.86 44.26 4.66
N ARG A 15 59.11 45.04 5.34
CA ARG A 15 58.40 46.31 5.04
C ARG A 15 58.95 47.20 3.92
N SER A 16 58.04 47.90 3.17
CA SER A 16 58.13 49.36 3.14
C SER A 16 56.77 50.01 2.78
N ARG A 17 56.43 51.00 3.60
CA ARG A 17 55.35 51.98 3.38
C ARG A 17 55.85 53.02 2.39
N ARG A 18 54.96 53.59 1.54
CA ARG A 18 55.00 55.00 1.13
C ARG A 18 53.60 55.50 0.81
N THR A 19 53.21 56.49 1.51
CA THR A 19 52.14 57.45 1.34
C THR A 19 52.50 58.48 0.28
N ALA A 20 51.52 58.90 -0.53
CA ALA A 20 51.47 60.26 -1.08
C ALA A 20 50.03 60.68 -1.38
N ARG A 21 49.75 61.90 -1.01
CA ARG A 21 48.49 62.65 -0.99
C ARG A 21 48.26 63.48 -2.25
N PHE A 22 46.97 63.95 -2.39
CA PHE A 22 46.40 65.08 -3.13
C PHE A 22 46.12 64.84 -4.64
N ALA A 23 44.91 65.11 -5.16
CA ALA A 23 44.20 66.38 -5.18
C ALA A 23 42.72 66.21 -5.57
N LEU A 24 41.94 67.13 -5.08
CA LEU A 24 40.52 67.38 -5.24
C LEU A 24 40.22 67.96 -6.64
N ALA A 25 39.17 67.43 -7.34
CA ALA A 25 38.45 68.17 -8.36
C ALA A 25 36.96 67.85 -8.28
N LEU A 26 36.16 68.84 -7.92
CA LEU A 26 34.70 68.81 -7.94
C LEU A 26 34.22 68.92 -9.38
N ALA A 27 33.31 67.99 -9.79
CA ALA A 27 32.41 68.22 -10.88
C ALA A 27 31.00 67.70 -10.45
N VAL A 28 30.12 68.64 -10.23
CA VAL A 28 28.72 68.44 -10.04
C VAL A 28 28.06 68.16 -11.36
N LEU A 29 27.51 66.99 -11.56
CA LEU A 29 26.52 66.70 -12.60
C LEU A 29 25.33 66.01 -11.95
N ALA A 30 24.22 66.74 -11.90
CA ALA A 30 22.93 66.24 -11.48
C ALA A 30 22.44 65.19 -12.50
N GLY A 31 22.41 63.93 -12.05
CA GLY A 31 21.75 62.87 -12.78
C GLY A 31 20.68 62.26 -11.83
N THR A 32 19.43 62.60 -12.08
CA THR A 32 18.28 61.98 -11.43
C THR A 32 18.16 60.53 -11.91
N GLY A 33 18.81 59.60 -11.20
CA GLY A 33 18.63 58.18 -11.35
C GLY A 33 17.58 57.71 -10.34
N THR A 34 16.36 57.51 -10.79
CA THR A 34 15.34 56.76 -10.03
C THR A 34 15.83 55.32 -9.90
N ALA A 35 16.35 54.97 -8.74
CA ALA A 35 16.54 53.58 -8.37
C ALA A 35 15.13 52.98 -8.17
N ALA A 36 14.64 52.25 -9.17
CA ALA A 36 13.51 51.38 -9.03
C ALA A 36 13.94 50.23 -8.09
N PHE A 37 13.60 50.34 -6.81
CA PHE A 37 13.54 49.19 -5.94
C PHE A 37 12.43 48.30 -6.48
N ALA A 38 12.81 47.20 -7.17
CA ALA A 38 11.90 46.11 -7.41
C ALA A 38 11.52 45.55 -6.00
N LEU A 39 10.39 45.99 -5.49
CA LEU A 39 9.68 45.23 -4.46
C LEU A 39 9.36 43.88 -5.09
N GLN A 40 10.18 42.87 -4.83
CA GLN A 40 9.72 41.50 -4.92
C GLN A 40 8.54 41.42 -3.97
N SER A 41 7.33 41.40 -4.52
CA SER A 41 6.15 40.97 -3.78
C SER A 41 6.48 39.57 -3.29
N ALA A 42 6.68 39.41 -1.99
CA ALA A 42 6.57 38.11 -1.38
C ALA A 42 5.19 37.61 -1.78
N GLY A 43 5.14 36.61 -2.67
CA GLY A 43 3.90 35.96 -3.04
C GLY A 43 3.18 35.58 -1.76
N ALA A 44 1.92 35.93 -1.65
CA ALA A 44 1.11 35.45 -0.53
C ALA A 44 1.26 33.92 -0.51
N ALA A 45 1.63 33.36 0.65
CA ALA A 45 1.67 31.91 0.80
C ALA A 45 0.31 31.35 0.36
N ALA A 46 0.34 30.26 -0.41
CA ALA A 46 -0.88 29.62 -0.86
C ALA A 46 -1.74 29.28 0.38
N ALA A 47 -3.04 29.58 0.29
CA ALA A 47 -3.94 29.28 1.40
C ALA A 47 -3.96 27.76 1.65
N GLU A 48 -3.96 27.36 2.92
CA GLU A 48 -4.09 25.96 3.29
C GLU A 48 -5.44 25.42 2.80
N PRO A 49 -5.48 24.27 2.11
CA PRO A 49 -6.72 23.69 1.60
C PRO A 49 -7.60 23.22 2.78
N ASP A 50 -8.92 23.40 2.63
CA ASP A 50 -9.88 22.80 3.57
C ASP A 50 -10.06 21.30 3.25
N LEU A 51 -9.31 20.46 3.97
CA LEU A 51 -9.37 19.01 3.86
C LEU A 51 -10.40 18.36 4.82
N GLY A 52 -11.22 19.16 5.48
CA GLY A 52 -12.26 18.68 6.39
C GLY A 52 -11.77 18.38 7.82
N PRO A 53 -12.69 17.99 8.71
CA PRO A 53 -12.43 17.94 10.14
C PRO A 53 -11.53 16.76 10.60
N ASN A 54 -11.39 15.73 9.76
CA ASN A 54 -10.67 14.50 10.09
C ASN A 54 -9.22 14.49 9.59
N VAL A 55 -8.74 15.64 9.10
CA VAL A 55 -7.34 15.85 8.71
C VAL A 55 -6.68 16.80 9.71
N GLN A 56 -5.57 16.37 10.28
CA GLN A 56 -4.70 17.22 11.09
C GLN A 56 -3.44 17.52 10.28
N ILE A 57 -3.12 18.80 10.11
CA ILE A 57 -1.88 19.23 9.47
C ILE A 57 -0.96 19.79 10.55
N PHE A 58 0.22 19.20 10.67
CA PHE A 58 1.25 19.64 11.61
C PHE A 58 2.29 20.48 10.89
N ASP A 59 2.63 21.60 11.55
CA ASP A 59 3.61 22.56 11.06
C ASP A 59 4.81 22.56 12.02
N PRO A 60 6.07 22.63 11.53
CA PRO A 60 7.25 22.57 12.40
C PRO A 60 7.38 23.74 13.38
N SER A 61 6.56 24.79 13.25
CA SER A 61 6.48 25.87 14.24
C SER A 61 5.61 25.56 15.45
N MET A 62 4.79 24.48 15.38
CA MET A 62 3.98 24.02 16.52
C MET A 62 4.87 23.39 17.60
N SER A 63 4.45 23.48 18.85
CA SER A 63 5.21 22.80 19.92
C SER A 63 5.08 21.28 19.82
N SER A 64 6.17 20.54 20.11
CA SER A 64 6.14 19.07 20.13
C SER A 64 5.07 18.54 21.08
N SER A 65 4.83 19.21 22.23
CA SER A 65 3.80 18.81 23.18
C SER A 65 2.37 18.95 22.63
N ASP A 66 2.10 19.99 21.83
CA ASP A 66 0.77 20.17 21.23
C ASP A 66 0.53 19.14 20.12
N ILE A 67 1.56 18.86 19.31
CA ILE A 67 1.49 17.81 18.30
C ILE A 67 1.28 16.45 18.97
N GLN A 68 2.13 16.12 19.98
CA GLN A 68 2.02 14.83 20.69
C GLN A 68 0.64 14.65 21.31
N GLY A 69 0.09 15.67 21.98
CA GLY A 69 -1.24 15.59 22.56
C GLY A 69 -2.34 15.30 21.54
N LYS A 70 -2.19 15.75 20.29
CA LYS A 70 -3.12 15.41 19.20
C LYS A 70 -2.92 13.97 18.70
N LEU A 71 -1.68 13.53 18.52
CA LEU A 71 -1.34 12.15 18.14
C LEU A 71 -1.91 11.16 19.17
N ASP A 72 -1.66 11.39 20.45
CA ASP A 72 -2.15 10.56 21.56
C ASP A 72 -3.68 10.50 21.60
N SER A 73 -4.34 11.64 21.37
CA SER A 73 -5.81 11.71 21.34
C SER A 73 -6.39 10.89 20.18
N VAL A 74 -5.80 10.97 19.00
CA VAL A 74 -6.23 10.17 17.84
C VAL A 74 -5.95 8.70 18.08
N PHE A 75 -4.76 8.33 18.54
CA PHE A 75 -4.43 6.95 18.84
C PHE A 75 -5.39 6.34 19.86
N SER A 76 -5.66 7.02 20.96
CA SER A 76 -6.59 6.57 22.01
C SER A 76 -8.01 6.29 21.47
N GLN A 77 -8.45 6.98 20.41
CA GLN A 77 -9.72 6.72 19.75
C GLN A 77 -9.65 5.56 18.78
N GLN A 78 -8.50 5.35 18.15
CA GLN A 78 -8.32 4.47 17.01
C GLN A 78 -7.63 3.14 17.37
N GLU A 79 -7.07 2.98 18.57
CA GLU A 79 -6.32 1.79 18.99
C GLU A 79 -7.14 0.50 18.83
N THR A 80 -8.41 0.51 19.23
CA THR A 80 -9.31 -0.66 19.18
C THR A 80 -10.50 -0.47 18.22
N ASN A 81 -10.45 0.58 17.39
CA ASN A 81 -11.56 0.99 16.51
C ASN A 81 -11.64 0.14 15.23
N GLN A 82 -11.58 -1.18 15.34
CA GLN A 82 -11.48 -2.10 14.20
C GLN A 82 -12.63 -1.96 13.18
N PHE A 83 -13.85 -1.66 13.62
CA PHE A 83 -15.03 -1.58 12.77
C PHE A 83 -15.82 -0.27 12.90
N GLY A 84 -15.28 0.72 13.59
CA GLY A 84 -15.94 2.01 13.75
C GLY A 84 -15.83 2.90 12.51
N GLU A 85 -16.54 4.02 12.55
CA GLU A 85 -16.66 4.95 11.40
C GLU A 85 -15.56 6.02 11.36
N ALA A 86 -14.83 6.23 12.44
CA ALA A 86 -13.81 7.28 12.48
C ALA A 86 -12.65 6.96 11.53
N ARG A 87 -12.25 7.97 10.75
CA ARG A 87 -11.13 7.95 9.78
C ARG A 87 -10.27 9.18 10.04
N GLN A 88 -8.95 9.04 10.04
CA GLN A 88 -8.03 10.12 10.39
C GLN A 88 -6.85 10.19 9.41
N ALA A 89 -6.41 11.39 9.07
CA ALA A 89 -5.14 11.63 8.40
C ALA A 89 -4.31 12.65 9.20
N LEU A 90 -3.10 12.26 9.55
CA LEU A 90 -2.12 13.02 10.31
C LEU A 90 -0.98 13.38 9.37
N LEU A 91 -0.99 14.62 8.88
CA LEU A 91 -0.12 15.08 7.81
C LEU A 91 0.93 16.05 8.34
N PHE A 92 2.20 15.82 8.02
CA PHE A 92 3.32 16.62 8.48
C PHE A 92 3.91 17.45 7.34
N LYS A 93 3.91 18.77 7.47
CA LYS A 93 4.59 19.67 6.52
C LYS A 93 6.11 19.41 6.53
N PRO A 94 6.84 19.79 5.47
CA PRO A 94 8.29 19.69 5.47
C PRO A 94 8.93 20.33 6.71
N GLY A 95 9.82 19.58 7.37
CA GLY A 95 10.46 19.97 8.62
C GLY A 95 10.84 18.80 9.53
N SER A 96 11.23 19.11 10.75
CA SER A 96 11.66 18.12 11.74
C SER A 96 10.79 18.21 13.00
N TYR A 97 10.40 17.07 13.55
CA TYR A 97 9.45 16.93 14.64
C TYR A 97 9.97 15.93 15.67
N ASP A 98 9.94 16.33 16.94
CA ASP A 98 10.33 15.47 18.07
C ASP A 98 9.04 14.90 18.68
N VAL A 99 8.52 13.82 18.10
CA VAL A 99 7.23 13.20 18.47
C VAL A 99 7.27 11.69 18.28
N ASP A 100 6.31 11.02 18.91
CA ASP A 100 6.06 9.59 18.83
C ASP A 100 4.62 9.37 18.32
N ALA A 101 4.48 8.84 17.12
CA ALA A 101 3.20 8.61 16.46
C ALA A 101 2.84 7.12 16.47
N ASN A 102 2.05 6.69 17.45
CA ASN A 102 1.45 5.35 17.43
C ASN A 102 0.22 5.35 16.52
N VAL A 103 0.17 4.40 15.57
CA VAL A 103 -0.82 4.39 14.47
C VAL A 103 -1.91 3.35 14.73
N GLY A 104 -3.13 3.82 15.02
CA GLY A 104 -4.31 2.99 15.23
C GLY A 104 -5.07 2.68 13.93
N PHE A 105 -6.23 2.03 14.07
CA PHE A 105 -7.12 1.72 12.94
C PHE A 105 -7.53 2.99 12.18
N TYR A 106 -7.69 2.87 10.85
CA TYR A 106 -8.13 3.94 9.94
C TYR A 106 -7.37 5.26 10.12
N THR A 107 -6.10 5.16 10.48
CA THR A 107 -5.21 6.30 10.66
C THR A 107 -4.10 6.24 9.62
N GLN A 108 -3.94 7.31 8.86
CA GLN A 108 -2.81 7.54 7.97
C GLN A 108 -1.87 8.55 8.61
N VAL A 109 -0.59 8.23 8.73
CA VAL A 109 0.48 9.17 9.07
C VAL A 109 1.32 9.41 7.82
N ALA A 110 1.40 10.66 7.34
CA ALA A 110 2.10 10.95 6.10
C ALA A 110 2.86 12.28 6.13
N GLY A 111 4.02 12.29 5.47
CA GLY A 111 4.78 13.52 5.18
C GLY A 111 4.27 14.21 3.92
N LEU A 112 4.24 15.54 3.96
CA LEU A 112 3.87 16.40 2.82
C LEU A 112 5.11 16.93 2.08
N GLY A 113 6.22 16.20 2.09
CA GLY A 113 7.41 16.48 1.28
C GLY A 113 7.35 15.83 -0.09
N LEU A 114 8.13 16.32 -1.05
CA LEU A 114 8.34 15.64 -2.32
C LEU A 114 9.26 14.43 -2.14
N SER A 115 10.21 14.51 -1.22
CA SER A 115 11.05 13.40 -0.75
C SER A 115 10.65 12.98 0.66
N PRO A 116 10.76 11.71 1.03
CA PRO A 116 10.62 11.29 2.43
C PRO A 116 11.52 12.07 3.40
N ASP A 117 12.72 12.43 2.98
CA ASP A 117 13.68 13.16 3.82
C ASP A 117 13.31 14.63 4.08
N ASP A 118 12.29 15.16 3.39
CA ASP A 118 11.79 16.51 3.65
C ASP A 118 11.02 16.62 4.98
N VAL A 119 10.52 15.49 5.50
CA VAL A 119 9.80 15.39 6.78
C VAL A 119 10.52 14.38 7.66
N THR A 120 11.10 14.83 8.76
CA THR A 120 11.81 13.94 9.70
C THR A 120 11.08 13.87 11.05
N ILE A 121 10.69 12.67 11.45
CA ILE A 121 10.19 12.38 12.79
C ILE A 121 11.35 11.84 13.64
N ASN A 122 11.78 12.60 14.64
CA ASN A 122 12.72 12.13 15.66
C ASN A 122 11.92 11.55 16.83
N GLY A 123 11.77 10.26 16.87
CA GLY A 123 10.91 9.58 17.82
C GLY A 123 10.49 8.21 17.28
N ALA A 124 9.25 8.09 16.83
CA ALA A 124 8.76 6.89 16.17
C ALA A 124 7.55 7.18 15.28
N VAL A 125 7.32 6.31 14.27
CA VAL A 125 6.04 6.16 13.58
C VAL A 125 5.74 4.68 13.55
N HIS A 126 4.99 4.21 14.54
CA HIS A 126 4.93 2.79 14.84
C HIS A 126 3.49 2.26 14.99
N ALA A 127 3.34 0.96 14.85
CA ALA A 127 2.13 0.23 15.18
C ALA A 127 2.47 -0.90 16.15
N GLU A 128 1.78 -0.91 17.27
CA GLU A 128 1.90 -1.93 18.33
C GLU A 128 0.62 -2.75 18.44
N ALA A 129 0.73 -3.93 19.04
CA ALA A 129 -0.38 -4.85 19.23
C ALA A 129 -0.73 -5.05 20.71
N ASP A 130 -0.40 -4.10 21.57
CA ASP A 130 -0.63 -4.16 23.02
C ASP A 130 -2.10 -4.37 23.37
N TRP A 131 -3.00 -3.73 22.62
CA TRP A 131 -4.44 -3.89 22.77
C TRP A 131 -4.92 -5.34 22.61
N PHE A 132 -4.15 -6.17 21.91
CA PHE A 132 -4.43 -7.58 21.67
C PHE A 132 -3.27 -8.49 22.14
N GLN A 133 -2.59 -8.09 23.20
CA GLN A 133 -1.53 -8.84 23.90
C GLN A 133 -0.34 -9.22 22.99
N GLY A 134 0.08 -8.32 22.12
CA GLY A 134 1.16 -8.51 21.15
C GLY A 134 0.74 -9.27 19.89
N ASN A 135 -0.52 -9.70 19.77
CA ASN A 135 -1.04 -10.35 18.58
C ASN A 135 -1.46 -9.32 17.53
N ALA A 136 -0.68 -9.20 16.46
CA ALA A 136 -0.91 -8.24 15.38
C ALA A 136 -1.81 -8.77 14.24
N THR A 137 -2.38 -9.97 14.35
CA THR A 137 -3.22 -10.54 13.28
C THR A 137 -4.48 -9.73 12.97
N GLN A 138 -4.85 -8.78 13.83
CA GLN A 138 -5.96 -7.85 13.61
C GLN A 138 -5.52 -6.39 13.48
N ASN A 139 -4.23 -6.10 13.34
CA ASN A 139 -3.72 -4.74 13.14
C ASN A 139 -3.80 -4.32 11.67
N PHE A 140 -5.02 -4.11 11.19
CA PHE A 140 -5.36 -3.72 9.83
C PHE A 140 -5.54 -2.22 9.65
N TRP A 141 -5.81 -1.79 8.40
CA TRP A 141 -6.35 -0.49 7.99
C TRP A 141 -5.65 0.70 8.65
N ARG A 142 -4.35 0.79 8.43
CA ARG A 142 -3.52 1.92 8.85
C ARG A 142 -2.40 2.12 7.85
N SER A 143 -1.76 3.27 7.82
CA SER A 143 -0.61 3.48 6.96
C SER A 143 0.40 4.46 7.52
N ALA A 144 1.68 4.26 7.18
CA ALA A 144 2.76 5.22 7.33
C ALA A 144 3.38 5.48 5.96
N GLU A 145 3.45 6.75 5.55
CA GLU A 145 3.80 7.09 4.17
C GLU A 145 4.67 8.35 4.07
N ASN A 146 5.64 8.33 3.14
CA ASN A 146 6.35 9.51 2.63
C ASN A 146 6.99 10.40 3.71
N LEU A 147 7.75 9.82 4.63
CA LEU A 147 8.50 10.55 5.66
C LEU A 147 9.75 9.79 6.10
N ALA A 148 10.66 10.48 6.76
CA ALA A 148 11.82 9.87 7.40
C ALA A 148 11.56 9.70 8.91
N VAL A 149 11.99 8.56 9.45
CA VAL A 149 11.94 8.27 10.90
C VAL A 149 13.36 8.09 11.41
N ASN A 150 13.70 8.86 12.44
CA ASN A 150 14.92 8.71 13.21
C ASN A 150 14.55 8.15 14.58
N PRO A 151 14.53 6.81 14.75
CA PRO A 151 13.89 6.19 15.90
C PRO A 151 14.69 6.39 17.18
N THR A 152 14.03 6.82 18.23
CA THR A 152 14.62 6.87 19.58
C THR A 152 14.95 5.44 20.03
N GLY A 153 16.22 5.19 20.34
CA GLY A 153 16.68 3.84 20.69
C GLY A 153 17.13 2.98 19.49
N GLY A 154 17.10 3.52 18.27
CA GLY A 154 17.70 2.91 17.07
C GLY A 154 16.83 1.88 16.37
N ALA A 155 15.60 1.64 16.80
CA ALA A 155 14.65 0.73 16.17
C ALA A 155 13.23 1.29 16.18
N ASP A 156 12.47 1.01 15.14
CA ASP A 156 11.04 1.27 15.04
C ASP A 156 10.26 -0.04 14.88
N ARG A 157 8.94 0.00 15.08
CA ARG A 157 8.08 -1.18 15.03
C ARG A 157 6.89 -0.97 14.11
N TRP A 158 6.66 -1.92 13.23
CA TRP A 158 5.47 -1.96 12.39
C TRP A 158 4.81 -3.33 12.51
N ALA A 159 4.18 -3.59 13.67
CA ALA A 159 3.51 -4.86 14.00
C ALA A 159 2.09 -4.85 13.46
N VAL A 160 1.94 -5.31 12.22
CA VAL A 160 0.71 -5.23 11.46
C VAL A 160 0.40 -6.52 10.71
N SER A 161 -0.80 -6.56 10.16
CA SER A 161 -1.26 -7.55 9.19
C SER A 161 -1.74 -6.85 7.91
N GLN A 162 -2.70 -7.43 7.19
CA GLN A 162 -3.16 -6.95 5.89
C GLN A 162 -3.61 -5.47 5.93
N ALA A 163 -3.59 -4.80 4.80
CA ALA A 163 -4.04 -3.40 4.63
C ALA A 163 -3.35 -2.39 5.56
N ALA A 164 -2.06 -2.56 5.76
CA ALA A 164 -1.25 -1.69 6.60
C ALA A 164 0.13 -1.42 5.96
N PRO A 165 0.19 -0.66 4.85
CA PRO A 165 1.44 -0.42 4.13
C PRO A 165 2.40 0.47 4.92
N TYR A 166 3.68 0.13 4.84
CA TYR A 166 4.81 0.98 5.22
C TYR A 166 5.48 1.40 3.91
N ARG A 167 5.08 2.57 3.40
CA ARG A 167 5.34 2.93 2.00
C ARG A 167 6.14 4.22 1.90
N ARG A 168 7.24 4.21 1.13
CA ARG A 168 8.02 5.40 0.86
C ARG A 168 8.53 6.05 2.15
N ILE A 169 9.11 5.25 3.02
CA ILE A 169 9.69 5.67 4.30
C ILE A 169 11.22 5.58 4.23
N HIS A 170 11.90 6.54 4.85
CA HIS A 170 13.31 6.44 5.18
C HIS A 170 13.47 6.17 6.68
N LEU A 171 13.62 4.93 7.06
CA LEU A 171 13.89 4.56 8.45
C LEU A 171 15.40 4.57 8.74
N LYS A 172 15.83 5.49 9.59
CA LYS A 172 17.25 5.66 9.99
C LYS A 172 17.59 4.78 11.20
N GLY A 173 17.23 3.50 11.12
CA GLY A 173 17.40 2.52 12.19
C GLY A 173 16.97 1.12 11.76
N ASP A 174 16.75 0.23 12.74
CA ASP A 174 16.19 -1.10 12.54
C ASP A 174 14.66 -1.05 12.45
N LEU A 175 14.05 -2.03 11.78
CA LEU A 175 12.60 -2.22 11.71
C LEU A 175 12.21 -3.59 12.26
N GLN A 176 11.31 -3.61 13.25
CA GLN A 176 10.70 -4.81 13.79
C GLN A 176 9.27 -4.95 13.25
N LEU A 177 8.95 -6.09 12.62
CA LEU A 177 7.64 -6.32 11.97
C LEU A 177 6.63 -7.09 12.83
N ASP A 178 6.94 -7.37 14.09
CA ASP A 178 6.01 -8.03 15.04
C ASP A 178 6.09 -7.41 16.43
N ASP A 179 5.20 -7.86 17.31
CA ASP A 179 5.14 -7.44 18.72
C ASP A 179 5.15 -8.66 19.68
N GLY A 180 5.85 -9.71 19.28
CA GLY A 180 6.02 -10.94 20.06
C GLY A 180 4.88 -11.94 19.96
N GLY A 181 3.69 -11.54 19.50
CA GLY A 181 2.55 -12.40 19.19
C GLY A 181 2.52 -12.78 17.70
N TRP A 182 1.38 -13.29 17.23
CA TRP A 182 1.17 -13.67 15.83
C TRP A 182 1.07 -12.45 14.92
N SER A 183 1.46 -12.60 13.63
CA SER A 183 1.31 -11.59 12.58
C SER A 183 1.10 -12.29 11.25
N SER A 184 0.15 -11.84 10.42
CA SER A 184 -0.26 -12.61 9.25
C SER A 184 0.31 -12.15 7.92
N GLY A 185 0.85 -10.94 7.80
CA GLY A 185 1.44 -10.44 6.56
C GLY A 185 1.35 -8.92 6.44
N GLY A 186 2.05 -8.36 5.48
CA GLY A 186 2.04 -6.92 5.27
C GLY A 186 2.91 -6.50 4.08
N LEU A 187 3.17 -5.19 3.97
CA LEU A 187 3.88 -4.60 2.84
C LEU A 187 4.93 -3.58 3.28
N LEU A 188 6.14 -3.74 2.76
CA LEU A 188 7.10 -2.65 2.55
C LEU A 188 7.13 -2.29 1.06
N ALA A 189 7.00 -1.01 0.71
CA ALA A 189 7.15 -0.60 -0.68
C ALA A 189 7.88 0.75 -0.79
N ASP A 190 8.79 0.86 -1.75
CA ASP A 190 9.55 2.09 -2.02
C ASP A 190 10.21 2.66 -0.74
N THR A 191 10.66 1.78 0.16
CA THR A 191 11.11 2.09 1.52
C THR A 191 12.58 1.78 1.68
N LYS A 192 13.29 2.68 2.36
CA LYS A 192 14.69 2.50 2.76
C LYS A 192 14.80 2.32 4.27
N VAL A 193 15.46 1.25 4.69
CA VAL A 193 15.80 0.96 6.08
C VAL A 193 17.31 0.91 6.21
N ASP A 194 17.92 1.87 6.90
CA ASP A 194 19.37 1.93 7.04
C ASP A 194 19.94 0.74 7.85
N GLY A 195 19.14 0.20 8.76
CA GLY A 195 19.48 -0.93 9.62
C GLY A 195 18.97 -2.28 9.12
N GLN A 196 18.63 -3.12 10.08
CA GLN A 196 18.09 -4.46 9.85
C GLN A 196 16.55 -4.48 9.88
N VAL A 197 15.94 -5.16 8.91
CA VAL A 197 14.53 -5.56 9.00
C VAL A 197 14.44 -6.94 9.65
N LYS A 198 13.61 -7.06 10.68
CA LYS A 198 13.35 -8.30 11.42
C LYS A 198 11.89 -8.70 11.21
N SER A 199 11.67 -9.80 10.47
CA SER A 199 10.31 -10.26 10.16
C SER A 199 9.54 -10.74 11.41
N GLY A 200 10.25 -11.20 12.44
CA GLY A 200 9.64 -11.72 13.66
C GLY A 200 8.66 -12.86 13.35
N SER A 201 7.44 -12.73 13.82
CA SER A 201 6.39 -13.73 13.66
C SER A 201 5.61 -13.63 12.34
N GLN A 202 5.94 -12.70 11.45
CA GLN A 202 5.22 -12.54 10.18
C GLN A 202 5.15 -13.87 9.40
N GLN A 203 3.93 -14.29 9.09
CA GLN A 203 3.66 -15.55 8.37
C GLN A 203 4.12 -15.46 6.92
N GLN A 204 3.64 -14.45 6.20
CA GLN A 204 4.14 -14.03 4.90
C GLN A 204 4.41 -12.52 4.92
N TRP A 205 5.25 -12.04 4.03
CA TRP A 205 5.53 -10.61 3.88
C TRP A 205 5.93 -10.29 2.46
N LEU A 206 5.43 -9.18 1.93
CA LEU A 206 5.91 -8.63 0.66
C LEU A 206 6.79 -7.40 0.91
N SER A 207 7.94 -7.39 0.26
CA SER A 207 8.73 -6.18 0.05
C SER A 207 8.90 -5.92 -1.43
N ARG A 208 8.72 -4.68 -1.87
CA ARG A 208 8.78 -4.30 -3.28
C ARG A 208 9.54 -2.98 -3.48
N ASN A 209 10.52 -2.99 -4.38
CA ASN A 209 11.33 -1.81 -4.71
C ASN A 209 11.87 -1.08 -3.48
N SER A 210 12.32 -1.82 -2.49
CA SER A 210 12.84 -1.31 -1.23
C SER A 210 14.33 -1.61 -1.07
N GLU A 211 14.95 -1.06 -0.03
CA GLU A 211 16.35 -1.32 0.30
C GLU A 211 16.57 -1.35 1.81
N TRP A 212 17.49 -2.17 2.29
CA TRP A 212 17.85 -2.27 3.70
C TRP A 212 19.30 -2.68 3.92
N GLY A 213 19.79 -2.48 5.14
CA GLY A 213 21.12 -2.96 5.53
C GLY A 213 21.20 -4.47 5.60
N SER A 214 20.20 -5.12 6.18
CA SER A 214 20.06 -6.59 6.20
C SER A 214 18.64 -7.01 6.53
N TRP A 215 18.34 -8.31 6.29
CA TRP A 215 17.06 -8.94 6.65
C TRP A 215 17.30 -10.14 7.56
N SER A 216 16.40 -10.37 8.53
CA SER A 216 16.42 -11.58 9.34
C SER A 216 15.02 -12.08 9.66
N GLY A 217 14.91 -13.40 9.79
CA GLY A 217 13.66 -14.08 10.12
C GLY A 217 12.82 -14.44 8.89
N SER A 218 12.00 -15.47 9.07
CA SER A 218 11.03 -15.96 8.10
C SER A 218 10.15 -17.01 8.77
N ASN A 219 8.91 -17.15 8.32
CA ASN A 219 8.05 -18.27 8.73
C ASN A 219 7.60 -19.08 7.51
N TRP A 220 6.61 -18.60 6.74
CA TRP A 220 6.09 -19.39 5.62
C TRP A 220 6.60 -18.92 4.28
N ASN A 221 6.63 -17.62 4.02
CA ASN A 221 7.32 -17.04 2.87
C ASN A 221 7.55 -15.53 3.01
N MET A 222 8.78 -15.09 2.86
CA MET A 222 9.15 -13.69 2.70
C MET A 222 9.46 -13.45 1.23
N VAL A 223 8.69 -12.59 0.60
CA VAL A 223 8.74 -12.33 -0.85
C VAL A 223 9.36 -10.96 -1.11
N TYR A 224 10.37 -10.94 -1.95
CA TYR A 224 11.15 -9.75 -2.31
C TYR A 224 11.08 -9.55 -3.82
N VAL A 225 10.64 -8.38 -4.26
CA VAL A 225 10.48 -8.06 -5.69
C VAL A 225 11.15 -6.74 -6.02
N GLY A 226 12.26 -6.79 -6.74
CA GLY A 226 13.02 -5.60 -7.09
C GLY A 226 13.67 -4.90 -5.90
N ASP A 227 13.92 -5.63 -4.81
CA ASP A 227 14.54 -5.06 -3.61
C ASP A 227 16.07 -5.11 -3.69
N GLN A 228 16.74 -4.11 -3.12
CA GLN A 228 18.18 -4.09 -2.96
C GLN A 228 18.58 -4.74 -1.63
N ASN A 229 19.64 -5.56 -1.66
CA ASN A 229 20.12 -6.36 -0.53
C ASN A 229 19.13 -7.42 -0.02
N ALA A 230 18.18 -7.85 -0.87
CA ALA A 230 17.32 -8.98 -0.57
C ALA A 230 18.14 -10.25 -0.34
N PRO A 231 17.74 -11.15 0.59
CA PRO A 231 18.31 -12.50 0.66
C PRO A 231 18.15 -13.22 -0.69
N ALA A 232 19.08 -14.12 -1.00
CA ALA A 232 18.96 -14.95 -2.20
C ALA A 232 17.73 -15.87 -2.09
N ASN A 233 17.11 -16.17 -3.23
CA ASN A 233 16.01 -17.14 -3.29
C ASN A 233 16.45 -18.49 -2.71
N SER A 234 15.70 -19.02 -1.75
CA SER A 234 16.08 -20.23 -1.00
C SER A 234 14.87 -21.06 -0.57
N PHE A 235 13.66 -20.65 -0.99
CA PHE A 235 12.44 -21.37 -0.63
C PHE A 235 12.55 -22.87 -0.87
N PRO A 236 12.14 -23.74 0.04
CA PRO A 236 11.41 -23.46 1.28
C PRO A 236 12.28 -23.36 2.55
N SER A 237 13.61 -23.33 2.46
CA SER A 237 14.46 -23.35 3.67
C SER A 237 15.77 -22.57 3.49
N PRO A 238 15.87 -21.35 4.06
CA PRO A 238 14.78 -20.54 4.62
C PRO A 238 13.75 -20.13 3.54
N PRO A 239 12.49 -19.87 3.92
CA PRO A 239 11.43 -19.59 2.95
C PRO A 239 11.51 -18.14 2.45
N TYR A 240 12.47 -17.88 1.59
CA TYR A 240 12.69 -16.62 0.88
C TYR A 240 12.43 -16.81 -0.60
N THR A 241 11.51 -16.01 -1.15
CA THR A 241 11.24 -15.90 -2.59
C THR A 241 11.77 -14.56 -3.08
N THR A 242 12.69 -14.57 -4.03
CA THR A 242 13.32 -13.35 -4.53
C THR A 242 13.22 -13.26 -6.04
N VAL A 243 12.66 -12.14 -6.51
CA VAL A 243 12.58 -11.74 -7.90
C VAL A 243 13.40 -10.46 -8.08
N ASP A 244 14.44 -10.50 -8.89
CA ASP A 244 15.48 -9.46 -8.95
C ASP A 244 14.97 -8.08 -9.38
N GLN A 245 13.94 -8.04 -10.23
CA GLN A 245 13.40 -6.81 -10.80
C GLN A 245 11.87 -6.84 -10.77
N THR A 246 11.28 -5.66 -10.56
CA THR A 246 9.86 -5.43 -10.73
C THR A 246 9.58 -5.18 -12.21
N PRO A 247 8.84 -6.06 -12.92
CA PRO A 247 8.69 -5.95 -14.38
C PRO A 247 8.03 -4.65 -14.83
N VAL A 248 6.94 -4.29 -14.17
CA VAL A 248 6.22 -3.03 -14.40
C VAL A 248 5.65 -2.54 -13.08
N SER A 249 5.90 -1.29 -12.72
CA SER A 249 5.38 -0.71 -11.48
C SER A 249 5.15 0.79 -11.63
N ARG A 250 4.22 1.29 -10.86
CA ARG A 250 4.04 2.71 -10.59
C ARG A 250 3.90 2.87 -9.08
N GLU A 251 4.56 3.87 -8.50
CA GLU A 251 4.36 4.13 -7.09
C GLU A 251 3.05 4.90 -6.86
N LYS A 252 2.51 4.78 -5.65
CA LYS A 252 1.26 5.42 -5.24
C LYS A 252 1.34 6.94 -5.38
N PRO A 253 0.36 7.62 -5.99
CA PRO A 253 0.27 9.07 -5.94
C PRO A 253 0.14 9.58 -4.51
N PHE A 254 0.74 10.74 -4.21
CA PHE A 254 0.73 11.30 -2.87
C PHE A 254 0.61 12.83 -2.86
N LEU A 255 -0.01 13.34 -1.80
CA LEU A 255 -0.14 14.78 -1.54
C LEU A 255 1.20 15.34 -1.03
N TYR A 256 1.62 16.50 -1.53
CA TYR A 256 2.82 17.18 -1.06
C TYR A 256 2.69 18.71 -1.18
N ILE A 257 3.60 19.43 -0.56
CA ILE A 257 3.73 20.89 -0.62
C ILE A 257 5.01 21.23 -1.39
N ASP A 258 4.90 22.05 -2.41
CA ASP A 258 6.06 22.50 -3.18
C ASP A 258 6.84 23.63 -2.48
N ASP A 259 7.98 24.04 -3.07
CA ASP A 259 8.85 25.09 -2.53
C ASP A 259 8.19 26.49 -2.44
N GLN A 260 7.04 26.69 -3.10
CA GLN A 260 6.23 27.90 -3.01
C GLN A 260 5.12 27.79 -1.97
N GLY A 261 4.98 26.65 -1.28
CA GLY A 261 3.94 26.38 -0.29
C GLY A 261 2.60 25.96 -0.93
N ALA A 262 2.58 25.62 -2.22
CA ALA A 262 1.36 25.16 -2.88
C ALA A 262 1.17 23.65 -2.72
N TYR A 263 -0.05 23.24 -2.37
CA TYR A 263 -0.42 21.83 -2.28
C TYR A 263 -0.62 21.23 -3.67
N LYS A 264 -0.01 20.08 -3.89
CA LYS A 264 -0.07 19.33 -5.16
C LYS A 264 -0.16 17.83 -4.89
N VAL A 265 -0.62 17.09 -5.87
CA VAL A 265 -0.50 15.63 -5.89
C VAL A 265 0.60 15.25 -6.86
N PHE A 266 1.61 14.54 -6.39
CA PHE A 266 2.64 13.95 -7.23
C PHE A 266 2.17 12.60 -7.75
N VAL A 267 2.27 12.39 -9.05
CA VAL A 267 1.98 11.13 -9.75
C VAL A 267 3.30 10.56 -10.23
N PRO A 268 3.84 9.51 -9.59
CA PRO A 268 5.08 8.88 -10.01
C PRO A 268 5.00 8.28 -11.41
N ALA A 269 6.13 8.33 -12.14
CA ALA A 269 6.23 7.75 -13.47
C ALA A 269 6.15 6.22 -13.43
N LEU A 270 5.73 5.63 -14.55
CA LEU A 270 5.79 4.19 -14.77
C LEU A 270 7.26 3.73 -14.82
N ARG A 271 7.59 2.67 -14.09
CA ARG A 271 8.91 2.04 -14.09
C ARG A 271 8.81 0.66 -14.71
N LYS A 272 9.81 0.26 -15.48
CA LYS A 272 9.95 -1.09 -16.05
C LYS A 272 11.29 -1.67 -15.64
N ASP A 273 11.30 -2.97 -15.37
CA ASP A 273 12.49 -3.73 -14.95
C ASP A 273 13.28 -3.01 -13.85
N SER A 274 12.54 -2.54 -12.82
CA SER A 274 13.07 -1.65 -11.80
C SER A 274 13.51 -2.39 -10.53
N SER A 275 14.49 -1.82 -9.83
CA SER A 275 14.90 -2.24 -8.50
C SER A 275 15.23 -1.05 -7.61
N GLY A 276 15.12 -1.24 -6.29
CA GLY A 276 15.35 -0.22 -5.29
C GLY A 276 14.32 0.91 -5.31
N THR A 277 14.45 1.81 -4.36
CA THR A 277 13.52 2.94 -4.16
C THR A 277 13.48 3.90 -5.35
N SER A 278 12.36 4.61 -5.51
CA SER A 278 12.18 5.58 -6.59
C SER A 278 12.77 6.96 -6.29
N TRP A 279 13.21 7.21 -5.06
CA TRP A 279 13.54 8.55 -4.55
C TRP A 279 14.93 8.67 -3.92
N SER A 280 15.57 7.58 -3.47
CA SER A 280 16.86 7.67 -2.73
C SER A 280 18.03 8.16 -3.57
N SER A 281 17.93 8.10 -4.90
CA SER A 281 18.96 8.59 -5.84
C SER A 281 18.75 10.04 -6.31
N GLY A 282 17.71 10.71 -5.85
CA GLY A 282 17.39 12.10 -6.24
C GLY A 282 15.90 12.37 -6.36
N THR A 283 15.54 13.43 -7.07
CA THR A 283 14.13 13.76 -7.32
C THR A 283 13.45 12.63 -8.10
N PRO A 284 12.31 12.11 -7.63
CA PRO A 284 11.60 11.05 -8.33
C PRO A 284 11.06 11.52 -9.67
N ASP A 285 11.07 10.63 -10.65
CA ASP A 285 10.42 10.88 -11.94
C ASP A 285 8.90 10.84 -11.78
N GLY A 286 8.21 11.79 -12.38
CA GLY A 286 6.74 11.90 -12.31
C GLY A 286 6.22 13.27 -12.71
N THR A 287 4.95 13.49 -12.45
CA THR A 287 4.25 14.74 -12.74
C THR A 287 3.51 15.25 -11.51
N SER A 288 3.37 16.58 -11.41
CA SER A 288 2.66 17.22 -10.31
C SER A 288 1.36 17.83 -10.82
N ILE A 289 0.26 17.55 -10.13
CA ILE A 289 -1.06 18.10 -10.42
C ILE A 289 -1.41 19.06 -9.29
N THR A 290 -1.84 20.28 -9.62
CA THR A 290 -2.28 21.25 -8.61
C THR A 290 -3.61 20.83 -7.98
N LEU A 291 -3.81 21.14 -6.69
CA LEU A 291 -5.10 20.88 -6.04
C LEU A 291 -6.28 21.63 -6.68
N ASP A 292 -6.02 22.69 -7.44
CA ASP A 292 -7.06 23.37 -8.22
C ASP A 292 -7.72 22.46 -9.27
N ASP A 293 -7.03 21.40 -9.70
CA ASP A 293 -7.56 20.38 -10.63
C ASP A 293 -8.28 19.23 -9.92
N PHE A 294 -8.29 19.24 -8.59
CA PHE A 294 -9.00 18.26 -7.78
C PHE A 294 -10.34 18.83 -7.27
N PHE A 295 -11.32 17.96 -7.20
CA PHE A 295 -12.49 18.14 -6.34
C PHE A 295 -12.21 17.47 -5.00
N ILE A 296 -12.28 18.25 -3.92
CA ILE A 296 -12.04 17.74 -2.55
C ILE A 296 -13.38 17.29 -1.98
N ALA A 297 -13.61 15.97 -1.95
CA ALA A 297 -14.78 15.38 -1.32
C ALA A 297 -14.56 15.27 0.20
N LYS A 298 -15.51 15.81 0.96
CA LYS A 298 -15.53 15.78 2.44
C LYS A 298 -16.72 14.94 2.93
N PRO A 299 -16.71 14.44 4.17
CA PRO A 299 -17.86 13.73 4.73
C PRO A 299 -19.19 14.48 4.46
N GLY A 300 -20.14 13.77 3.87
CA GLY A 300 -21.42 14.34 3.42
C GLY A 300 -21.46 14.74 1.94
N THR A 301 -20.33 14.71 1.20
CA THR A 301 -20.34 14.87 -0.26
C THR A 301 -21.06 13.67 -0.90
N THR A 302 -21.98 13.94 -1.82
CA THR A 302 -22.79 12.93 -2.50
C THR A 302 -22.06 12.33 -3.72
N ALA A 303 -22.50 11.14 -4.15
CA ALA A 303 -22.01 10.52 -5.37
C ALA A 303 -22.25 11.40 -6.61
N ALA A 304 -23.41 12.07 -6.67
CA ALA A 304 -23.77 12.99 -7.75
C ALA A 304 -22.79 14.17 -7.86
N GLU A 305 -22.40 14.79 -6.74
CA GLU A 305 -21.41 15.89 -6.72
C GLU A 305 -20.04 15.42 -7.20
N MET A 306 -19.59 14.24 -6.76
CA MET A 306 -18.34 13.64 -7.22
C MET A 306 -18.38 13.31 -8.72
N ASN A 307 -19.51 12.76 -9.22
CA ASN A 307 -19.69 12.46 -10.65
C ASN A 307 -19.68 13.73 -11.51
N VAL A 308 -20.32 14.82 -11.07
CA VAL A 308 -20.26 16.12 -11.77
C VAL A 308 -18.81 16.60 -11.91
N ALA A 309 -18.01 16.44 -10.86
CA ALA A 309 -16.59 16.82 -10.90
C ALA A 309 -15.78 15.91 -11.86
N LEU A 310 -15.98 14.59 -11.80
CA LEU A 310 -15.34 13.63 -12.69
C LEU A 310 -15.70 13.87 -14.16
N ASP A 311 -16.98 14.13 -14.46
CA ASP A 311 -17.45 14.45 -15.82
C ASP A 311 -16.84 15.75 -16.36
N ALA A 312 -16.59 16.72 -15.47
CA ALA A 312 -15.89 17.96 -15.78
C ALA A 312 -14.35 17.77 -15.97
N GLY A 313 -13.84 16.57 -15.79
CA GLY A 313 -12.42 16.25 -15.92
C GLY A 313 -11.58 16.60 -14.69
N LYS A 314 -12.20 16.79 -13.53
CA LYS A 314 -11.48 16.93 -12.26
C LYS A 314 -11.01 15.57 -11.75
N HIS A 315 -9.90 15.59 -11.03
CA HIS A 315 -9.50 14.49 -10.15
C HIS A 315 -10.29 14.52 -8.84
N LEU A 316 -10.28 13.43 -8.06
CA LEU A 316 -10.90 13.41 -6.73
C LEU A 316 -9.82 13.27 -5.63
N LEU A 317 -9.88 14.12 -4.63
CA LEU A 317 -9.24 13.92 -3.34
C LEU A 317 -10.34 13.64 -2.32
N ILE A 318 -10.43 12.40 -1.85
CA ILE A 318 -11.46 11.96 -0.92
C ILE A 318 -10.87 11.99 0.49
N THR A 319 -11.37 12.90 1.33
CA THR A 319 -10.84 13.10 2.68
C THR A 319 -11.33 12.02 3.65
N PRO A 320 -10.69 11.85 4.83
CA PRO A 320 -11.06 10.77 5.75
C PRO A 320 -12.52 10.83 6.17
N GLY A 321 -13.27 9.76 5.91
CA GLY A 321 -14.68 9.63 6.21
C GLY A 321 -15.30 8.38 5.60
N VAL A 322 -16.58 8.18 5.90
CA VAL A 322 -17.43 7.15 5.30
C VAL A 322 -18.43 7.84 4.35
N TYR A 323 -18.48 7.39 3.11
CA TYR A 323 -19.28 7.96 2.03
C TYR A 323 -20.30 6.94 1.53
N HIS A 324 -21.56 7.23 1.73
CA HIS A 324 -22.68 6.43 1.24
C HIS A 324 -22.99 6.81 -0.19
N LEU A 325 -22.98 5.83 -1.09
CA LEU A 325 -23.15 6.03 -2.52
C LEU A 325 -24.52 5.47 -2.95
N ASP A 326 -25.40 6.33 -3.39
CA ASP A 326 -26.70 5.97 -3.98
C ASP A 326 -26.61 5.71 -5.49
N GLU A 327 -25.49 6.08 -6.10
CA GLU A 327 -25.14 5.78 -7.49
C GLU A 327 -23.64 5.50 -7.65
N THR A 328 -23.27 4.86 -8.74
CA THR A 328 -21.88 4.51 -9.06
C THR A 328 -21.03 5.75 -9.34
N LEU A 329 -19.83 5.83 -8.77
CA LEU A 329 -18.81 6.80 -9.18
C LEU A 329 -18.22 6.34 -10.53
N LYS A 330 -18.26 7.22 -11.54
CA LYS A 330 -17.90 6.90 -12.93
C LYS A 330 -16.62 7.62 -13.34
N VAL A 331 -15.51 6.89 -13.39
CA VAL A 331 -14.24 7.41 -13.87
C VAL A 331 -14.11 7.15 -15.37
N THR A 332 -14.39 8.18 -16.17
CA THR A 332 -14.49 8.05 -17.64
C THR A 332 -13.38 8.77 -18.41
N LYS A 333 -12.54 9.55 -17.74
CA LYS A 333 -11.46 10.31 -18.38
C LYS A 333 -10.11 9.65 -18.14
N PRO A 334 -9.23 9.62 -19.14
CA PRO A 334 -7.86 9.15 -18.94
C PRO A 334 -7.13 10.00 -17.90
N ASP A 335 -6.09 9.44 -17.31
CA ASP A 335 -5.23 10.09 -16.31
C ASP A 335 -5.93 10.58 -15.03
N THR A 336 -7.18 10.22 -14.82
CA THR A 336 -7.91 10.59 -13.60
C THR A 336 -7.22 9.98 -12.37
N VAL A 337 -6.97 10.82 -11.36
CA VAL A 337 -6.50 10.40 -10.04
C VAL A 337 -7.67 10.43 -9.06
N VAL A 338 -7.91 9.33 -8.38
CA VAL A 338 -8.81 9.24 -7.23
C VAL A 338 -7.95 8.86 -6.02
N LEU A 339 -7.64 9.84 -5.18
CA LEU A 339 -6.78 9.67 -4.01
C LEU A 339 -7.60 9.80 -2.73
N GLY A 340 -7.70 8.71 -1.97
CA GLY A 340 -8.25 8.71 -0.62
C GLY A 340 -7.17 9.01 0.43
N LEU A 341 -7.53 9.79 1.45
CA LEU A 341 -6.75 10.00 2.65
C LEU A 341 -7.39 9.27 3.83
N GLY A 342 -6.57 8.74 4.75
CA GLY A 342 -7.05 8.11 5.98
C GLY A 342 -8.00 6.93 5.73
N LEU A 343 -7.81 6.19 4.63
CA LEU A 343 -8.69 5.08 4.23
C LEU A 343 -10.16 5.51 4.04
N ALA A 344 -10.36 6.58 3.26
CA ALA A 344 -11.70 7.01 2.86
C ALA A 344 -12.53 5.80 2.39
N THR A 345 -13.71 5.61 3.00
CA THR A 345 -14.51 4.41 2.83
C THR A 345 -15.75 4.69 1.99
N LEU A 346 -15.95 3.89 0.93
CA LEU A 346 -17.09 4.00 0.01
C LEU A 346 -18.07 2.86 0.26
N ILE A 347 -19.36 3.15 0.49
CA ILE A 347 -20.41 2.16 0.74
C ILE A 347 -21.52 2.31 -0.29
N PRO A 348 -21.72 1.33 -1.21
CA PRO A 348 -22.87 1.36 -2.14
C PRO A 348 -24.15 0.93 -1.44
N ASP A 349 -25.07 1.86 -1.18
CA ASP A 349 -26.28 1.61 -0.37
C ASP A 349 -27.34 0.76 -1.08
N ASN A 350 -27.48 0.90 -2.39
CA ASN A 350 -28.59 0.31 -3.16
C ASN A 350 -28.19 -0.92 -3.98
N GLY A 351 -27.06 -1.58 -3.62
CA GLY A 351 -26.52 -2.69 -4.40
C GLY A 351 -25.93 -2.28 -5.75
N VAL A 352 -25.65 -0.99 -5.94
CA VAL A 352 -24.91 -0.47 -7.10
C VAL A 352 -23.44 -0.83 -7.00
N THR A 353 -22.71 -0.73 -8.10
CA THR A 353 -21.25 -0.75 -8.10
C THR A 353 -20.73 0.54 -7.48
N ALA A 354 -19.83 0.48 -6.50
CA ALA A 354 -19.32 1.68 -5.85
C ALA A 354 -18.53 2.57 -6.82
N MET A 355 -17.69 1.96 -7.67
CA MET A 355 -16.90 2.68 -8.66
C MET A 355 -16.73 1.87 -9.93
N SER A 356 -16.88 2.52 -11.08
CA SER A 356 -16.57 1.96 -12.39
C SER A 356 -15.55 2.82 -13.13
N VAL A 357 -14.57 2.18 -13.74
CA VAL A 357 -13.54 2.81 -14.56
C VAL A 357 -13.77 2.41 -16.01
N ALA A 358 -13.79 3.38 -16.91
CA ALA A 358 -13.87 3.10 -18.35
C ALA A 358 -12.57 2.48 -18.88
N ASP A 359 -12.60 1.93 -20.10
CA ASP A 359 -11.44 1.38 -20.79
C ASP A 359 -10.59 2.52 -21.37
N VAL A 360 -9.86 3.24 -20.48
CA VAL A 360 -9.06 4.43 -20.78
C VAL A 360 -7.69 4.35 -20.11
N ASP A 361 -6.71 5.11 -20.65
CA ASP A 361 -5.34 5.12 -20.14
C ASP A 361 -5.23 5.77 -18.76
N GLY A 362 -4.32 5.28 -17.96
CA GLY A 362 -3.64 6.00 -16.91
C GLY A 362 -4.48 6.41 -15.69
N VAL A 363 -5.58 5.75 -15.39
CA VAL A 363 -6.34 6.01 -14.17
C VAL A 363 -5.56 5.52 -12.94
N LYS A 364 -5.51 6.34 -11.88
CA LYS A 364 -4.84 6.01 -10.61
C LYS A 364 -5.86 6.04 -9.47
N LEU A 365 -6.12 4.87 -8.88
CA LEU A 365 -6.99 4.73 -7.70
C LEU A 365 -6.10 4.41 -6.49
N ALA A 366 -6.21 5.18 -5.41
CA ALA A 366 -5.30 5.00 -4.28
C ALA A 366 -5.95 5.29 -2.92
N GLY A 367 -5.61 4.50 -1.90
CA GLY A 367 -5.94 4.76 -0.50
C GLY A 367 -7.43 4.66 -0.16
N LEU A 368 -8.15 3.70 -0.75
CA LEU A 368 -9.60 3.56 -0.62
C LEU A 368 -9.98 2.24 0.07
N LEU A 369 -11.04 2.27 0.87
CA LEU A 369 -11.76 1.08 1.33
C LEU A 369 -13.15 1.07 0.70
N VAL A 370 -13.52 0.00 0.00
CA VAL A 370 -14.87 -0.24 -0.51
C VAL A 370 -15.55 -1.26 0.40
N ASP A 371 -16.57 -0.82 1.11
CA ASP A 371 -17.32 -1.64 2.07
C ASP A 371 -18.69 -2.01 1.49
N ALA A 372 -19.04 -3.28 1.48
CA ALA A 372 -20.28 -3.73 0.88
C ALA A 372 -21.50 -3.23 1.68
N GLY A 373 -22.49 -2.71 0.99
CA GLY A 373 -23.79 -2.35 1.57
C GLY A 373 -24.65 -3.58 1.90
N THR A 374 -25.79 -3.35 2.55
CA THR A 374 -26.74 -4.41 2.97
C THR A 374 -27.44 -5.08 1.80
N GLN A 375 -27.57 -4.39 0.67
CA GLN A 375 -28.08 -4.95 -0.58
C GLN A 375 -26.93 -5.51 -1.41
N ASN A 376 -27.13 -6.68 -2.00
CA ASN A 376 -26.08 -7.33 -2.79
C ASN A 376 -25.70 -6.49 -4.00
N SER A 377 -24.44 -6.08 -4.08
CA SER A 377 -23.82 -5.57 -5.30
C SER A 377 -23.38 -6.73 -6.19
N ALA A 378 -23.70 -6.68 -7.47
CA ALA A 378 -23.17 -7.66 -8.44
C ALA A 378 -21.63 -7.62 -8.45
N THR A 379 -21.08 -6.39 -8.42
CA THR A 379 -19.65 -6.10 -8.30
C THR A 379 -19.45 -4.83 -7.51
N LEU A 380 -18.52 -4.80 -6.55
CA LEU A 380 -18.25 -3.58 -5.77
C LEU A 380 -17.43 -2.57 -6.57
N MET A 381 -16.44 -3.03 -7.34
CA MET A 381 -15.64 -2.16 -8.23
C MET A 381 -15.34 -2.87 -9.54
N GLU A 382 -15.45 -2.11 -10.65
CA GLU A 382 -15.16 -2.60 -12.00
C GLU A 382 -14.12 -1.70 -12.67
N VAL A 383 -13.04 -2.30 -13.19
CA VAL A 383 -11.99 -1.62 -13.96
C VAL A 383 -12.06 -2.09 -15.41
N GLY A 384 -12.57 -1.24 -16.28
CA GLY A 384 -12.96 -1.54 -17.64
C GLY A 384 -14.36 -2.20 -17.72
N PRO A 385 -15.15 -1.87 -18.76
CA PRO A 385 -16.41 -2.55 -19.01
C PRO A 385 -16.18 -3.98 -19.49
N GLN A 386 -17.17 -4.84 -19.35
CA GLN A 386 -17.12 -6.20 -19.90
C GLN A 386 -16.79 -6.17 -21.39
N GLY A 387 -15.76 -6.94 -21.79
CA GLY A 387 -15.26 -6.97 -23.18
C GLY A 387 -14.32 -5.83 -23.54
N ALA A 388 -13.80 -5.10 -22.56
CA ALA A 388 -12.69 -4.18 -22.76
C ALA A 388 -11.53 -4.86 -23.49
N SER A 389 -10.88 -4.16 -24.41
CA SER A 389 -9.83 -4.75 -25.24
C SER A 389 -8.76 -3.75 -25.67
N ALA A 390 -8.78 -2.53 -25.17
CA ALA A 390 -7.74 -1.56 -25.45
C ALA A 390 -6.43 -1.95 -24.72
N SER A 391 -5.29 -1.71 -25.37
CA SER A 391 -4.00 -1.84 -24.70
C SER A 391 -3.62 -0.53 -24.03
N HIS A 392 -3.24 -0.61 -22.75
CA HIS A 392 -2.84 0.49 -21.91
C HIS A 392 -1.36 0.39 -21.49
N SER A 393 -0.55 -0.38 -22.20
CA SER A 393 0.84 -0.71 -21.84
C SER A 393 1.78 0.51 -21.74
N ALA A 394 1.41 1.64 -22.36
CA ALA A 394 2.16 2.89 -22.28
C ALA A 394 1.84 3.68 -21.01
N ASP A 395 0.60 3.61 -20.54
CA ASP A 395 0.12 4.26 -19.32
C ASP A 395 -0.98 3.43 -18.65
N PRO A 396 -0.61 2.38 -17.92
CA PRO A 396 -1.54 1.47 -17.26
C PRO A 396 -2.42 2.16 -16.21
N THR A 397 -3.66 1.70 -16.08
CA THR A 397 -4.46 1.95 -14.87
C THR A 397 -3.81 1.25 -13.68
N SER A 398 -3.75 1.92 -12.52
CA SER A 398 -3.13 1.37 -11.32
C SER A 398 -3.99 1.58 -10.06
N LEU A 399 -4.03 0.54 -9.21
CA LEU A 399 -4.72 0.52 -7.94
C LEU A 399 -3.67 0.36 -6.83
N HIS A 400 -3.64 1.30 -5.87
CA HIS A 400 -2.66 1.29 -4.79
C HIS A 400 -3.36 1.36 -3.43
N ASP A 401 -3.12 0.38 -2.56
CA ASP A 401 -3.77 0.34 -1.24
C ASP A 401 -5.30 0.50 -1.37
N VAL A 402 -5.91 -0.29 -2.25
CA VAL A 402 -7.37 -0.34 -2.46
C VAL A 402 -7.89 -1.63 -1.84
N TYR A 403 -8.79 -1.48 -0.89
CA TYR A 403 -9.27 -2.58 -0.06
C TYR A 403 -10.76 -2.78 -0.22
N PHE A 404 -11.21 -4.01 0.01
CA PHE A 404 -12.62 -4.41 -0.09
C PHE A 404 -13.02 -5.17 1.16
N ARG A 405 -14.21 -4.87 1.69
CA ARG A 405 -14.74 -5.54 2.86
C ARG A 405 -16.21 -5.92 2.67
N VAL A 406 -16.55 -7.15 2.98
CA VAL A 406 -17.94 -7.66 2.95
C VAL A 406 -18.30 -8.17 4.35
N GLY A 407 -19.06 -7.40 5.12
CA GLY A 407 -19.34 -7.69 6.53
C GLY A 407 -18.28 -7.10 7.47
N GLY A 408 -18.36 -7.40 8.75
CA GLY A 408 -17.42 -6.96 9.79
C GLY A 408 -17.87 -5.69 10.50
N ALA A 409 -18.07 -4.58 9.79
CA ALA A 409 -18.62 -3.37 10.39
C ALA A 409 -20.16 -3.40 10.47
N ALA A 410 -20.79 -4.05 9.51
CA ALA A 410 -22.24 -4.24 9.41
C ALA A 410 -22.52 -5.41 8.46
N VAL A 411 -23.78 -5.78 8.27
CA VAL A 411 -24.15 -6.73 7.21
C VAL A 411 -23.79 -6.14 5.86
N GLY A 412 -22.97 -6.86 5.07
CA GLY A 412 -22.61 -6.51 3.71
C GLY A 412 -22.75 -7.70 2.78
N LYS A 413 -23.08 -7.46 1.50
CA LYS A 413 -23.23 -8.52 0.49
C LYS A 413 -22.69 -8.06 -0.86
N ALA A 414 -21.95 -8.93 -1.52
CA ALA A 414 -21.48 -8.71 -2.89
C ALA A 414 -21.27 -10.05 -3.61
N SER A 415 -21.70 -10.16 -4.86
CA SER A 415 -21.37 -11.38 -5.62
C SER A 415 -19.88 -11.42 -5.97
N GLN A 416 -19.31 -10.27 -6.35
CA GLN A 416 -17.88 -10.08 -6.63
C GLN A 416 -17.40 -8.77 -6.01
N SER A 417 -16.16 -8.72 -5.52
CA SER A 417 -15.62 -7.47 -4.99
C SER A 417 -14.90 -6.64 -6.05
N LEU A 418 -13.96 -7.21 -6.78
CA LEU A 418 -13.23 -6.52 -7.83
C LEU A 418 -13.25 -7.32 -9.14
N VAL A 419 -13.64 -6.65 -10.23
CA VAL A 419 -13.54 -7.19 -11.59
C VAL A 419 -12.62 -6.28 -12.40
N VAL A 420 -11.59 -6.88 -13.00
CA VAL A 420 -10.61 -6.19 -13.86
C VAL A 420 -10.81 -6.71 -15.27
N ASN A 421 -11.45 -5.90 -16.13
CA ASN A 421 -11.70 -6.22 -17.53
C ASN A 421 -10.70 -5.56 -18.48
N SER A 422 -10.16 -4.38 -18.11
CA SER A 422 -9.12 -3.70 -18.89
C SER A 422 -7.80 -4.44 -18.83
N SER A 423 -7.04 -4.38 -19.91
CA SER A 423 -5.68 -4.93 -20.01
C SER A 423 -4.65 -4.01 -19.35
N ASP A 424 -3.43 -4.54 -19.12
CA ASP A 424 -2.26 -3.82 -18.59
C ASP A 424 -2.42 -3.24 -17.16
N VAL A 425 -3.47 -3.55 -16.42
CA VAL A 425 -3.74 -3.01 -15.08
C VAL A 425 -2.68 -3.46 -14.08
N ILE A 426 -2.26 -2.53 -13.22
CA ILE A 426 -1.36 -2.80 -12.08
C ILE A 426 -2.15 -2.72 -10.78
N GLY A 427 -2.19 -3.82 -10.02
CA GLY A 427 -2.65 -3.85 -8.64
C GLY A 427 -1.46 -3.88 -7.69
N ASP A 428 -1.42 -2.95 -6.74
CA ASP A 428 -0.31 -2.80 -5.80
C ASP A 428 -0.84 -2.67 -4.37
N HIS A 429 -0.86 -3.79 -3.68
CA HIS A 429 -1.38 -3.97 -2.32
C HIS A 429 -2.91 -3.85 -2.25
N LEU A 430 -3.55 -4.97 -2.49
CA LEU A 430 -5.00 -5.12 -2.41
C LEU A 430 -5.35 -6.14 -1.31
N TRP A 431 -6.25 -5.78 -0.40
CA TRP A 431 -6.88 -6.74 0.49
C TRP A 431 -8.38 -6.82 0.18
N ILE A 432 -8.80 -7.98 -0.24
CA ILE A 432 -10.16 -8.28 -0.69
C ILE A 432 -10.72 -9.30 0.29
N TRP A 433 -11.56 -8.85 1.23
CA TRP A 433 -11.92 -9.60 2.44
C TRP A 433 -13.43 -9.76 2.61
N ARG A 434 -13.88 -11.00 2.66
CA ARG A 434 -15.16 -11.33 3.27
C ARG A 434 -14.93 -11.54 4.75
N ALA A 435 -15.49 -10.68 5.59
CA ALA A 435 -15.19 -10.69 7.02
C ALA A 435 -15.56 -12.03 7.66
N ASP A 436 -14.63 -12.56 8.45
CA ASP A 436 -14.77 -13.77 9.28
C ASP A 436 -15.11 -13.43 10.73
N HIS A 437 -14.99 -12.18 11.13
CA HIS A 437 -15.31 -11.67 12.46
C HIS A 437 -15.88 -10.25 12.41
N GLY A 438 -16.41 -9.76 13.53
CA GLY A 438 -17.13 -8.50 13.64
C GLY A 438 -18.63 -8.66 13.53
N ASP A 439 -19.33 -7.59 13.15
CA ASP A 439 -20.78 -7.60 13.00
C ASP A 439 -21.20 -8.04 11.59
N GLY A 440 -22.37 -8.63 11.47
CA GLY A 440 -22.93 -9.01 10.16
C GLY A 440 -22.16 -10.09 9.43
N VAL A 441 -21.53 -11.03 10.16
CA VAL A 441 -20.78 -12.17 9.61
C VAL A 441 -21.53 -13.48 9.77
N GLY A 442 -21.30 -14.43 8.86
CA GLY A 442 -21.87 -15.78 8.86
C GLY A 442 -22.14 -16.29 7.45
N TRP A 443 -22.20 -17.61 7.29
CA TRP A 443 -22.30 -18.26 5.98
C TRP A 443 -23.42 -17.70 5.10
N ASP A 444 -24.60 -17.44 5.68
CA ASP A 444 -25.78 -16.93 4.99
C ASP A 444 -25.99 -15.40 5.23
N THR A 445 -25.08 -14.73 5.93
CA THR A 445 -25.24 -13.32 6.34
C THR A 445 -24.49 -12.39 5.41
N ASN A 446 -23.15 -12.45 5.40
CA ASN A 446 -22.30 -11.67 4.50
C ASN A 446 -21.90 -12.52 3.29
N THR A 447 -22.87 -12.80 2.44
CA THR A 447 -22.65 -13.64 1.27
C THR A 447 -21.77 -12.95 0.25
N ALA A 448 -20.73 -13.66 -0.22
CA ALA A 448 -19.84 -13.20 -1.25
C ALA A 448 -19.22 -14.39 -2.00
N ASP A 449 -19.42 -14.44 -3.31
CA ASP A 449 -18.98 -15.58 -4.12
C ASP A 449 -17.49 -15.56 -4.38
N THR A 450 -16.96 -14.46 -4.99
CA THR A 450 -15.58 -14.36 -5.47
C THR A 450 -14.99 -12.99 -5.15
N GLY A 451 -13.75 -12.96 -4.69
CA GLY A 451 -13.06 -11.71 -4.35
C GLY A 451 -12.62 -10.95 -5.58
N LEU A 452 -11.82 -11.59 -6.44
CA LEU A 452 -11.21 -10.98 -7.62
C LEU A 452 -11.50 -11.80 -8.88
N VAL A 453 -11.91 -11.12 -9.94
CA VAL A 453 -11.97 -11.69 -11.31
C VAL A 453 -11.14 -10.82 -12.23
N VAL A 454 -10.16 -11.41 -12.91
CA VAL A 454 -9.30 -10.74 -13.90
C VAL A 454 -9.61 -11.29 -15.29
N ASN A 455 -10.18 -10.45 -16.13
CA ASN A 455 -10.50 -10.77 -17.53
C ASN A 455 -9.53 -10.08 -18.52
N GLY A 456 -8.88 -8.99 -18.10
CA GLY A 456 -7.92 -8.26 -18.92
C GLY A 456 -6.60 -9.01 -19.07
N ASP A 457 -5.93 -8.79 -20.20
CA ASP A 457 -4.61 -9.34 -20.48
C ASP A 457 -3.49 -8.47 -19.86
N ASP A 458 -2.30 -9.02 -19.68
CA ASP A 458 -1.10 -8.34 -19.20
C ASP A 458 -1.27 -7.65 -17.81
N VAL A 459 -2.23 -8.09 -17.00
CA VAL A 459 -2.47 -7.57 -15.65
C VAL A 459 -1.39 -8.07 -14.69
N THR A 460 -0.88 -7.17 -13.85
CA THR A 460 0.15 -7.49 -12.85
C THR A 460 -0.32 -7.11 -11.45
N MET A 461 -0.24 -8.06 -10.49
CA MET A 461 -0.62 -7.86 -9.10
C MET A 461 0.58 -8.05 -8.16
N TYR A 462 0.78 -7.08 -7.26
CA TYR A 462 1.75 -7.13 -6.16
C TYR A 462 1.01 -7.08 -4.84
N GLY A 463 1.31 -7.99 -3.91
CA GLY A 463 0.70 -7.96 -2.58
C GLY A 463 -0.82 -8.15 -2.63
N LEU A 464 -1.26 -9.26 -3.22
CA LEU A 464 -2.66 -9.61 -3.36
C LEU A 464 -3.10 -10.52 -2.20
N PHE A 465 -3.98 -9.99 -1.35
CA PHE A 465 -4.61 -10.73 -0.27
C PHE A 465 -6.10 -10.91 -0.60
N VAL A 466 -6.59 -12.15 -0.67
CA VAL A 466 -8.01 -12.43 -0.98
C VAL A 466 -8.52 -13.54 -0.07
N GLU A 467 -9.51 -13.24 0.78
CA GLU A 467 -9.81 -14.11 1.91
C GLU A 467 -11.30 -14.35 2.14
N HIS A 468 -11.64 -15.57 2.51
CA HIS A 468 -12.93 -16.07 3.06
C HIS A 468 -14.12 -16.05 2.10
N TYR A 469 -13.94 -15.78 0.81
CA TYR A 469 -15.04 -15.86 -0.17
C TYR A 469 -15.57 -17.30 -0.29
N GLN A 470 -16.85 -17.42 -0.58
CA GLN A 470 -17.57 -18.70 -0.52
C GLN A 470 -17.29 -19.60 -1.73
N LYS A 471 -16.72 -19.06 -2.82
CA LYS A 471 -16.24 -19.82 -3.99
C LYS A 471 -14.75 -19.56 -4.22
N ASN A 472 -14.31 -19.49 -5.48
CA ASN A 472 -12.93 -19.14 -5.76
C ASN A 472 -12.61 -17.72 -5.24
N GLN A 473 -11.49 -17.57 -4.54
CA GLN A 473 -11.11 -16.26 -4.05
C GLN A 473 -10.65 -15.37 -5.21
N THR A 474 -9.87 -15.96 -6.13
CA THR A 474 -9.37 -15.29 -7.34
C THR A 474 -9.62 -16.17 -8.57
N ILE A 475 -10.18 -15.58 -9.63
CA ILE A 475 -10.33 -16.19 -10.95
C ILE A 475 -9.55 -15.35 -11.96
N TRP A 476 -8.69 -15.99 -12.73
CA TRP A 476 -7.88 -15.35 -13.74
C TRP A 476 -8.18 -15.91 -15.14
N ASN A 477 -8.76 -15.08 -16.00
CA ASN A 477 -9.18 -15.43 -17.37
C ASN A 477 -8.29 -14.78 -18.44
N GLY A 478 -7.55 -13.69 -18.10
CA GLY A 478 -6.71 -12.94 -19.04
C GLY A 478 -5.36 -13.62 -19.29
N GLU A 479 -4.79 -13.37 -20.45
CA GLU A 479 -3.45 -13.83 -20.84
C GLU A 479 -2.34 -12.99 -20.22
N ASN A 480 -1.12 -13.55 -20.11
CA ASN A 480 0.09 -12.90 -19.64
C ASN A 480 -0.03 -12.29 -18.23
N GLY A 481 -0.91 -12.82 -17.40
CA GLY A 481 -1.09 -12.36 -16.04
C GLY A 481 0.14 -12.63 -15.16
N ARG A 482 0.37 -11.74 -14.18
CA ARG A 482 1.46 -11.90 -13.22
C ARG A 482 0.98 -11.61 -11.82
N THR A 483 1.38 -12.46 -10.86
CA THR A 483 1.12 -12.24 -9.43
C THR A 483 2.40 -12.42 -8.63
N TYR A 484 2.80 -11.39 -7.91
CA TYR A 484 3.91 -11.42 -6.97
C TYR A 484 3.39 -11.23 -5.57
N PHE A 485 3.48 -12.25 -4.77
CA PHE A 485 2.87 -12.41 -3.46
C PHE A 485 1.33 -12.58 -3.52
N TYR A 486 0.89 -13.73 -3.10
CA TYR A 486 -0.52 -14.04 -2.86
C TYR A 486 -0.70 -14.61 -1.46
N GLN A 487 -1.64 -14.08 -0.71
CA GLN A 487 -2.06 -14.64 0.57
C GLN A 487 -3.56 -14.88 0.55
N ASN A 488 -3.95 -16.05 0.99
CA ASN A 488 -5.34 -16.45 1.03
C ASN A 488 -5.64 -17.19 2.32
N GLU A 489 -6.79 -16.89 2.88
CA GLU A 489 -7.46 -17.73 3.86
C GLU A 489 -8.78 -18.21 3.26
N MET A 490 -8.96 -19.54 3.21
CA MET A 490 -10.22 -20.16 2.76
C MET A 490 -11.34 -19.81 3.75
N PRO A 491 -12.65 -19.85 3.35
CA PRO A 491 -13.73 -19.51 4.28
C PRO A 491 -13.69 -20.41 5.53
N TYR A 492 -13.82 -19.83 6.71
CA TYR A 492 -13.76 -20.54 7.99
C TYR A 492 -15.08 -21.18 8.38
N ASP A 493 -16.18 -20.73 7.77
CA ASP A 493 -17.56 -20.94 8.21
C ASP A 493 -18.44 -21.85 7.34
N PRO A 494 -17.94 -22.66 6.37
CA PRO A 494 -18.81 -23.62 5.70
C PRO A 494 -19.42 -24.58 6.73
N PRO A 495 -20.74 -24.77 6.76
CA PRO A 495 -21.38 -25.59 7.79
C PRO A 495 -21.08 -27.08 7.62
N ASN A 496 -20.87 -27.55 6.41
CA ASN A 496 -20.49 -28.90 6.06
C ASN A 496 -19.88 -28.96 4.66
N GLN A 497 -19.34 -30.12 4.29
CA GLN A 497 -18.71 -30.29 2.96
C GLN A 497 -19.70 -30.11 1.80
N ASP A 498 -20.93 -30.58 1.94
CA ASP A 498 -21.95 -30.48 0.87
C ASP A 498 -22.32 -29.02 0.56
N ALA A 499 -22.24 -28.13 1.54
CA ALA A 499 -22.45 -26.70 1.35
C ALA A 499 -21.27 -26.00 0.62
N TRP A 500 -20.12 -26.67 0.54
CA TRP A 500 -18.91 -26.11 -0.06
C TRP A 500 -18.27 -27.09 -1.06
N MET A 501 -19.00 -27.31 -2.16
CA MET A 501 -18.61 -28.17 -3.28
C MET A 501 -18.55 -27.41 -4.58
N ASN A 502 -17.50 -27.62 -5.39
CA ASN A 502 -17.39 -27.17 -6.77
C ASN A 502 -17.73 -28.35 -7.71
N GLY A 503 -19.01 -28.55 -8.01
CA GLY A 503 -19.48 -29.74 -8.70
C GLY A 503 -19.21 -31.00 -7.89
N SER A 504 -18.36 -31.89 -8.37
CA SER A 504 -17.90 -33.07 -7.66
C SER A 504 -16.62 -32.88 -6.83
N THR A 505 -15.96 -31.71 -6.97
CA THR A 505 -14.71 -31.39 -6.27
C THR A 505 -14.99 -30.82 -4.89
N GLN A 506 -14.25 -31.26 -3.87
CA GLN A 506 -14.36 -30.76 -2.51
C GLN A 506 -13.74 -29.36 -2.41
N GLY A 507 -14.56 -28.37 -2.07
CA GLY A 507 -14.16 -26.97 -1.95
C GLY A 507 -13.89 -26.28 -3.29
N TYR A 508 -13.41 -25.06 -3.19
CA TYR A 508 -13.02 -24.22 -4.31
C TYR A 508 -11.53 -23.86 -4.17
N ALA A 509 -10.81 -23.92 -5.28
CA ALA A 509 -9.43 -23.42 -5.29
C ALA A 509 -9.39 -21.93 -4.92
N ALA A 510 -8.40 -21.54 -4.12
CA ALA A 510 -8.19 -20.15 -3.75
C ALA A 510 -7.84 -19.29 -4.97
N TYR A 511 -6.99 -19.80 -5.83
CA TYR A 511 -6.56 -19.13 -7.06
C TYR A 511 -6.79 -20.07 -8.24
N LYS A 512 -7.63 -19.63 -9.17
CA LYS A 512 -7.94 -20.39 -10.37
C LYS A 512 -7.54 -19.64 -11.63
N VAL A 513 -6.71 -20.25 -12.45
CA VAL A 513 -6.41 -19.80 -13.82
C VAL A 513 -7.30 -20.60 -14.79
N ALA A 514 -7.99 -19.92 -15.70
CA ALA A 514 -8.90 -20.55 -16.65
C ALA A 514 -8.14 -21.46 -17.62
N ASP A 515 -8.80 -22.55 -18.07
CA ASP A 515 -8.20 -23.55 -18.96
C ASP A 515 -7.78 -23.00 -20.33
N SER A 516 -8.32 -21.84 -20.73
CA SER A 516 -7.97 -21.14 -21.98
C SER A 516 -6.65 -20.42 -21.93
N VAL A 517 -6.16 -20.06 -20.73
CA VAL A 517 -4.94 -19.25 -20.53
C VAL A 517 -3.70 -20.07 -20.89
N GLN A 518 -2.84 -19.51 -21.70
CA GLN A 518 -1.60 -20.13 -22.16
C GLN A 518 -0.35 -19.60 -21.44
N HIS A 519 -0.42 -18.36 -20.91
CA HIS A 519 0.69 -17.74 -20.23
C HIS A 519 0.21 -17.05 -18.94
N HIS A 520 0.81 -17.45 -17.83
CA HIS A 520 0.59 -16.84 -16.51
C HIS A 520 1.78 -17.14 -15.60
N GLU A 521 2.18 -16.20 -14.78
CA GLU A 521 3.29 -16.36 -13.85
C GLU A 521 2.89 -15.92 -12.44
N ALA A 522 3.19 -16.75 -11.44
CA ALA A 522 2.90 -16.41 -10.06
C ALA A 522 4.03 -16.83 -9.12
N TRP A 523 4.39 -15.95 -8.17
CA TRP A 523 5.49 -16.13 -7.24
C TRP A 523 5.06 -15.88 -5.79
N GLY A 524 5.47 -16.77 -4.87
CA GLY A 524 5.30 -16.54 -3.44
C GLY A 524 3.85 -16.64 -2.97
N LEU A 525 3.16 -17.72 -3.30
CA LEU A 525 1.74 -17.89 -2.98
C LEU A 525 1.55 -18.70 -1.70
N GLY A 526 0.67 -18.20 -0.81
CA GLY A 526 0.20 -18.93 0.37
C GLY A 526 -1.31 -19.09 0.37
N SER A 527 -1.78 -20.27 0.77
CA SER A 527 -3.21 -20.53 1.00
C SER A 527 -3.40 -21.31 2.28
N TYR A 528 -4.31 -20.83 3.14
CA TYR A 528 -4.51 -21.33 4.49
C TYR A 528 -5.94 -21.78 4.69
N CYS A 529 -6.12 -22.85 5.46
CA CYS A 529 -7.44 -23.26 5.92
C CYS A 529 -7.51 -23.28 7.45
N PHE A 530 -8.67 -22.86 7.96
CA PHE A 530 -9.08 -23.00 9.36
C PHE A 530 -10.59 -23.22 9.39
N PHE A 531 -11.04 -24.43 9.04
CA PHE A 531 -12.47 -24.75 8.97
C PHE A 531 -13.07 -24.91 10.39
N SER A 532 -13.17 -23.77 11.11
CA SER A 532 -13.56 -23.76 12.53
C SER A 532 -15.00 -24.19 12.77
N ALA A 533 -15.90 -23.96 11.82
CA ALA A 533 -17.29 -24.42 11.92
C ALA A 533 -17.41 -25.95 11.80
N ASN A 534 -16.53 -26.57 10.98
CA ASN A 534 -16.50 -28.01 10.80
C ASN A 534 -15.13 -28.49 10.33
N ASN A 535 -14.33 -29.04 11.24
CA ASN A 535 -12.95 -29.45 10.96
C ASN A 535 -12.79 -30.67 10.05
N SER A 536 -13.88 -31.32 9.66
CA SER A 536 -13.86 -32.44 8.70
C SER A 536 -13.85 -31.97 7.24
N ILE A 537 -14.03 -30.67 7.00
CA ILE A 537 -14.03 -30.09 5.65
C ILE A 537 -12.63 -30.20 5.03
N ALA A 538 -12.63 -30.48 3.72
CA ALA A 538 -11.42 -30.52 2.93
C ALA A 538 -11.59 -29.70 1.64
N ALA A 539 -10.51 -29.04 1.24
CA ALA A 539 -10.31 -28.54 -0.12
C ALA A 539 -9.46 -29.53 -0.92
N GLU A 540 -9.83 -29.81 -2.15
CA GLU A 540 -9.05 -30.73 -2.99
C GLU A 540 -7.67 -30.16 -3.30
N HIS A 541 -7.58 -28.86 -3.62
CA HIS A 541 -6.33 -28.15 -3.85
C HIS A 541 -6.46 -26.66 -3.52
N ALA A 542 -5.33 -26.02 -3.27
CA ALA A 542 -5.30 -24.58 -3.05
C ALA A 542 -5.30 -23.81 -4.37
N PHE A 543 -4.56 -24.29 -5.38
CA PHE A 543 -4.42 -23.64 -6.68
C PHE A 543 -4.88 -24.57 -7.79
N GLU A 544 -5.60 -24.02 -8.78
CA GLU A 544 -6.13 -24.76 -9.94
C GLU A 544 -5.73 -24.03 -11.22
N VAL A 545 -4.95 -24.69 -12.08
CA VAL A 545 -4.38 -24.07 -13.28
C VAL A 545 -4.34 -25.05 -14.45
N PRO A 546 -4.35 -24.57 -15.71
CA PRO A 546 -4.16 -25.45 -16.86
C PRO A 546 -2.76 -26.05 -16.86
N GLN A 547 -2.65 -27.29 -17.36
CA GLN A 547 -1.37 -27.98 -17.50
C GLN A 547 -0.68 -27.57 -18.81
N THR A 548 -0.22 -26.33 -18.88
CA THR A 548 0.50 -25.78 -20.02
C THR A 548 1.82 -25.16 -19.59
N ALA A 549 2.86 -25.29 -20.40
CA ALA A 549 4.21 -24.89 -20.06
C ALA A 549 4.38 -23.37 -19.84
N GLY A 550 3.47 -22.56 -20.36
CA GLY A 550 3.50 -21.11 -20.16
C GLY A 550 2.79 -20.63 -18.87
N VAL A 551 2.15 -21.53 -18.12
CA VAL A 551 1.52 -21.21 -16.84
C VAL A 551 2.39 -21.76 -15.72
N THR A 552 3.13 -20.88 -15.04
CA THR A 552 4.16 -21.25 -14.07
C THR A 552 3.88 -20.65 -12.69
N PHE A 553 4.00 -21.49 -11.67
CA PHE A 553 3.79 -21.13 -10.28
C PHE A 553 5.03 -21.49 -9.46
N HIS A 554 5.50 -20.54 -8.65
CA HIS A 554 6.76 -20.66 -7.90
C HIS A 554 6.57 -20.38 -6.42
N ASP A 555 7.25 -21.18 -5.59
CA ASP A 555 7.38 -20.98 -4.15
C ASP A 555 6.03 -20.88 -3.41
N MET A 556 5.25 -21.95 -3.55
CA MET A 556 3.92 -22.08 -2.97
C MET A 556 3.94 -22.75 -1.60
N VAL A 557 3.10 -22.26 -0.69
CA VAL A 557 2.88 -22.87 0.63
C VAL A 557 1.38 -23.04 0.89
N THR A 558 0.99 -24.18 1.45
CA THR A 558 -0.34 -24.36 2.03
C THR A 558 -0.22 -24.67 3.52
N VAL A 559 -1.16 -24.15 4.31
CA VAL A 559 -1.14 -24.33 5.76
C VAL A 559 -2.53 -24.69 6.29
N SER A 560 -2.61 -25.73 7.11
CA SER A 560 -3.77 -25.99 7.95
C SER A 560 -3.50 -25.36 9.32
N LEU A 561 -4.13 -24.20 9.58
CA LEU A 561 -3.94 -23.43 10.81
C LEU A 561 -4.40 -24.24 12.02
N GLY A 562 -3.49 -24.48 12.96
CA GLY A 562 -3.75 -25.35 14.10
C GLY A 562 -4.14 -26.78 13.74
N GLY A 563 -3.96 -27.23 12.50
CA GLY A 563 -4.39 -28.54 12.03
C GLY A 563 -5.92 -28.66 11.85
N THR A 564 -6.62 -27.53 11.67
CA THR A 564 -8.08 -27.49 11.57
C THR A 564 -8.52 -27.46 10.11
N GLY A 565 -8.98 -28.62 9.60
CA GLY A 565 -9.33 -28.84 8.20
C GLY A 565 -8.17 -29.36 7.36
N THR A 566 -8.42 -29.56 6.07
CA THR A 566 -7.45 -30.16 5.15
C THR A 566 -7.43 -29.44 3.81
N ILE A 567 -6.23 -29.16 3.30
CA ILE A 567 -5.96 -28.92 1.87
C ILE A 567 -5.21 -30.16 1.39
N ARG A 568 -5.75 -30.89 0.39
CA ARG A 568 -5.17 -32.18 -0.03
C ARG A 568 -3.94 -32.04 -0.88
N HIS A 569 -3.92 -31.05 -1.78
CA HIS A 569 -2.83 -30.78 -2.70
C HIS A 569 -2.52 -29.28 -2.73
N VAL A 570 -1.27 -28.93 -3.03
CA VAL A 570 -0.88 -27.53 -3.18
C VAL A 570 -1.49 -26.94 -4.45
N ILE A 571 -1.28 -27.60 -5.59
CA ILE A 571 -1.76 -27.17 -6.91
C ILE A 571 -2.19 -28.36 -7.75
N ASN A 572 -3.40 -28.33 -8.30
CA ASN A 572 -4.00 -29.45 -9.01
C ASN A 572 -3.86 -30.74 -8.16
N ASP A 573 -3.28 -31.80 -8.74
CA ASP A 573 -3.01 -33.07 -8.05
C ASP A 573 -1.57 -33.15 -7.49
N THR A 574 -0.88 -32.02 -7.33
CA THR A 574 0.54 -31.95 -7.00
C THR A 574 0.78 -31.29 -5.65
N GLY A 575 1.81 -31.74 -4.94
CA GLY A 575 2.14 -31.34 -3.57
C GLY A 575 1.44 -32.16 -2.52
N GLY A 576 2.04 -32.22 -1.32
CA GLY A 576 1.50 -32.95 -0.18
C GLY A 576 0.33 -32.24 0.49
N PRO A 577 -0.40 -32.93 1.39
CA PRO A 577 -1.51 -32.32 2.12
C PRO A 577 -1.02 -31.45 3.27
N SER A 578 -1.82 -30.42 3.58
CA SER A 578 -1.77 -29.67 4.84
C SER A 578 -2.97 -30.07 5.69
N ASN A 579 -2.74 -30.62 6.88
CA ASN A 579 -3.76 -31.15 7.77
C ASN A 579 -3.25 -31.27 9.21
N SER A 580 -4.02 -31.92 10.09
CA SER A 580 -3.64 -32.12 11.51
C SER A 580 -2.37 -32.95 11.73
N SER A 581 -1.92 -33.73 10.75
CA SER A 581 -0.71 -34.56 10.85
C SER A 581 0.53 -33.84 10.30
N SER A 582 0.33 -32.93 9.34
CA SER A 582 1.36 -32.10 8.72
C SER A 582 0.74 -30.75 8.36
N ASN A 583 1.00 -29.74 9.19
CA ASN A 583 0.32 -28.45 9.05
C ASN A 583 0.74 -27.67 7.82
N VAL A 584 1.93 -27.89 7.29
CA VAL A 584 2.53 -27.12 6.19
C VAL A 584 2.94 -28.04 5.07
N ALA A 585 2.63 -27.66 3.85
CA ALA A 585 3.15 -28.28 2.64
C ALA A 585 3.71 -27.19 1.69
N ASN A 586 4.88 -27.45 1.14
CA ASN A 586 5.57 -26.53 0.23
C ASN A 586 5.73 -27.18 -1.16
N LEU A 587 5.70 -26.35 -2.20
CA LEU A 587 6.02 -26.73 -3.56
C LEU A 587 6.79 -25.61 -4.24
N VAL A 588 8.01 -25.90 -4.70
CA VAL A 588 8.92 -24.88 -5.25
C VAL A 588 8.48 -24.43 -6.64
N ASN A 589 8.12 -25.37 -7.52
CA ASN A 589 7.77 -25.06 -8.91
C ASN A 589 6.59 -25.91 -9.38
N TYR A 590 5.79 -25.35 -10.27
CA TYR A 590 4.77 -26.04 -11.04
C TYR A 590 4.64 -25.38 -12.42
N PRO A 591 4.53 -26.11 -13.54
CA PRO A 591 4.77 -27.54 -13.66
C PRO A 591 6.18 -27.96 -13.39
#